data_6140428efb1419609c6dd6d8780358b7
#
_entry.id   6140428efb1419609c6dd6d8780358b7
#
_cell.length_a   1.000
_cell.length_b   1.000
_cell.length_c   1.000
_cell.angle_alpha   90.00
_cell.angle_beta   90.00
_cell.angle_gamma   90.00
#
_symmetry.space_group_name_H-M   'P 1'
#
loop_
_entity.id
_entity.type
_entity.pdbx_description
1 polymer ?
#
loop_
_entity_poly.entity_id
_entity_poly.type
_entity_poly.pdbx_seq_one_letter_code
_entity_poly.pdbx_strand_id
1 'polypeptide(L)'
;MKSFQLRSVLLTAAAALFTTFASAQEIGVTSSPASDASYDRGFRLGFGIAPGYVLEDPYGFGLGGDVRLQYDFSKRYSVTLTTGYSHLFGKEIDGFEVDDLGFVPVKAGFKAFWWEDQFYAMGEAGAGFAVSGAEYAGAKDVSAILSPSIGWANQYFDVSVRYEYYADFPGYSNNTPSDGNHQIALRFAYGFKL
;
A
#
# COMPACT_ATOMS: atom_id res chain seq x y z
N MET A 1 11.48 25.01 -7.80
CA MET A 1 12.69 24.45 -7.12
C MET A 1 12.41 23.72 -5.80
N LYS A 2 11.22 23.86 -5.17
CA LYS A 2 10.89 23.15 -3.90
C LYS A 2 10.38 21.72 -4.09
N SER A 3 9.78 21.35 -5.22
CA SER A 3 9.25 20.01 -5.49
C SER A 3 10.32 18.93 -5.67
N PHE A 4 11.49 19.31 -6.18
CA PHE A 4 12.61 18.38 -6.38
C PHE A 4 13.19 17.87 -5.05
N GLN A 5 13.15 18.68 -4.01
CA GLN A 5 13.65 18.32 -2.69
C GLN A 5 12.80 17.26 -1.99
N LEU A 6 11.47 17.31 -2.18
CA LEU A 6 10.55 16.36 -1.51
C LEU A 6 10.65 14.96 -2.11
N ARG A 7 10.82 14.86 -3.44
CA ARG A 7 11.07 13.58 -4.13
C ARG A 7 12.36 12.91 -3.65
N SER A 8 13.42 13.71 -3.49
CA SER A 8 14.70 13.21 -2.98
C SER A 8 14.59 12.73 -1.54
N VAL A 9 13.83 13.41 -0.69
CA VAL A 9 13.64 13.04 0.73
C VAL A 9 12.81 11.76 0.85
N LEU A 10 11.75 11.58 0.06
CA LEU A 10 10.93 10.36 0.09
C LEU A 10 11.68 9.15 -0.47
N LEU A 11 12.44 9.30 -1.56
CA LEU A 11 13.29 8.25 -2.11
C LEU A 11 14.43 7.87 -1.15
N THR A 12 15.01 8.86 -0.47
CA THR A 12 16.07 8.64 0.53
C THR A 12 15.51 7.97 1.78
N ALA A 13 14.31 8.32 2.22
CA ALA A 13 13.65 7.68 3.37
C ALA A 13 13.26 6.22 3.06
N ALA A 14 12.77 5.93 1.87
CA ALA A 14 12.49 4.56 1.44
C ALA A 14 13.79 3.73 1.32
N ALA A 15 14.86 4.29 0.75
CA ALA A 15 16.16 3.64 0.67
C ALA A 15 16.81 3.44 2.05
N ALA A 16 16.67 4.41 2.97
CA ALA A 16 17.19 4.30 4.33
C ALA A 16 16.46 3.23 5.14
N LEU A 17 15.16 3.04 4.95
CA LEU A 17 14.41 1.92 5.55
C LEU A 17 14.92 0.57 5.04
N PHE A 18 15.21 0.44 3.74
CA PHE A 18 15.78 -0.80 3.19
C PHE A 18 17.20 -1.07 3.68
N THR A 19 18.05 -0.06 3.81
CA THR A 19 19.43 -0.23 4.28
C THR A 19 19.53 -0.55 5.76
N THR A 20 18.64 -0.02 6.60
CA THR A 20 18.60 -0.38 8.03
C THR A 20 18.16 -1.82 8.26
N PHE A 21 17.31 -2.38 7.41
CA PHE A 21 16.97 -3.80 7.47
C PHE A 21 18.12 -4.72 7.01
N ALA A 22 18.92 -4.29 6.02
CA ALA A 22 20.08 -5.05 5.58
C ALA A 22 21.23 -5.05 6.61
N SER A 23 21.43 -3.95 7.34
CA SER A 23 22.49 -3.83 8.35
C SER A 23 22.14 -4.52 9.67
N ALA A 24 20.87 -4.82 9.96
CA ALA A 24 20.44 -5.55 11.13
C ALA A 24 20.82 -7.06 11.09
N GLN A 25 21.29 -7.56 9.96
CA GLN A 25 21.75 -8.94 9.82
C GLN A 25 23.21 -9.16 10.26
N GLU A 26 24.00 -8.12 10.49
CA GLU A 26 25.43 -8.26 10.86
C GLU A 26 25.74 -8.09 12.36
N ILE A 27 24.74 -7.83 13.20
CA ILE A 27 24.99 -7.92 14.65
C ILE A 27 24.96 -9.41 15.03
N GLY A 28 26.14 -10.00 15.04
CA GLY A 28 26.37 -11.36 15.46
C GLY A 28 25.87 -11.61 16.88
N VAL A 29 24.61 -11.99 16.98
CA VAL A 29 24.10 -12.72 18.13
C VAL A 29 24.30 -14.18 17.79
N THR A 30 25.34 -14.77 18.38
CA THR A 30 25.43 -16.22 18.56
C THR A 30 24.28 -16.66 19.46
N SER A 31 23.07 -16.65 18.95
CA SER A 31 21.95 -17.39 19.49
C SER A 31 21.91 -18.71 18.71
N SER A 32 22.08 -19.80 19.42
CA SER A 32 21.80 -21.17 18.97
C SER A 32 20.58 -21.16 18.06
N PRO A 33 20.54 -21.98 17.02
CA PRO A 33 19.34 -22.17 16.22
C PRO A 33 18.31 -22.93 17.06
N ALA A 34 17.69 -22.23 18.01
CA ALA A 34 16.57 -22.72 18.75
C ALA A 34 15.32 -22.53 17.91
N SER A 35 14.96 -23.61 17.17
CA SER A 35 13.59 -23.97 16.83
C SER A 35 12.75 -23.02 15.99
N ASP A 36 13.24 -22.47 14.89
CA ASP A 36 12.37 -22.10 13.76
C ASP A 36 11.87 -23.34 12.98
N ALA A 37 12.28 -24.52 13.41
CA ALA A 37 11.97 -25.79 12.76
C ALA A 37 10.49 -26.23 12.84
N SER A 38 9.65 -25.50 13.57
CA SER A 38 8.22 -25.84 13.72
C SER A 38 7.24 -24.77 13.21
N TYR A 39 7.73 -23.67 12.61
CA TYR A 39 6.81 -22.70 12.00
C TYR A 39 6.21 -23.30 10.74
N ASP A 40 4.90 -23.43 10.73
CA ASP A 40 4.14 -23.94 9.61
C ASP A 40 4.07 -22.88 8.49
N ARG A 41 5.09 -22.89 7.63
CA ARG A 41 5.19 -22.03 6.44
C ARG A 41 4.04 -22.32 5.50
N GLY A 42 3.58 -21.32 4.76
CA GLY A 42 2.52 -21.59 3.80
C GLY A 42 1.92 -20.35 3.16
N PHE A 43 1.04 -20.62 2.26
CA PHE A 43 0.26 -19.59 1.58
C PHE A 43 -1.00 -19.25 2.37
N ARG A 44 -1.34 -17.96 2.35
CA ARG A 44 -2.62 -17.44 2.84
C ARG A 44 -3.28 -16.66 1.73
N LEU A 45 -4.58 -16.80 1.63
CA LEU A 45 -5.43 -16.01 0.73
C LEU A 45 -6.32 -15.12 1.58
N GLY A 46 -6.36 -13.83 1.26
CA GLY A 46 -7.18 -12.85 1.97
C GLY A 46 -8.01 -12.02 1.03
N PHE A 47 -9.20 -11.63 1.47
CA PHE A 47 -10.11 -10.71 0.80
C PHE A 47 -10.34 -9.51 1.69
N GLY A 48 -10.18 -8.31 1.15
CA GLY A 48 -10.28 -7.08 1.93
C GLY A 48 -11.11 -6.01 1.26
N ILE A 49 -11.63 -5.12 2.10
CA ILE A 49 -12.20 -3.84 1.69
C ILE A 49 -11.38 -2.72 2.31
N ALA A 50 -11.23 -1.62 1.58
CA ALA A 50 -10.39 -0.50 1.98
C ALA A 50 -11.09 0.83 1.68
N PRO A 51 -11.98 1.31 2.56
CA PRO A 51 -12.44 2.69 2.51
C PRO A 51 -11.28 3.63 2.85
N GLY A 52 -11.21 4.76 2.14
CA GLY A 52 -10.13 5.72 2.31
C GLY A 52 -10.53 7.15 2.02
N TYR A 53 -9.75 8.08 2.55
CA TYR A 53 -9.86 9.50 2.29
C TYR A 53 -8.71 9.95 1.39
N VAL A 54 -9.06 10.60 0.28
CA VAL A 54 -8.12 11.15 -0.69
C VAL A 54 -7.75 12.56 -0.26
N LEU A 55 -6.45 12.85 -0.20
CA LEU A 55 -5.93 14.09 0.37
C LEU A 55 -5.92 15.25 -0.62
N GLU A 56 -5.84 14.95 -1.91
CA GLU A 56 -5.79 15.94 -2.99
C GLU A 56 -7.08 15.94 -3.80
N ASP A 57 -7.44 17.14 -4.28
CA ASP A 57 -8.48 17.28 -5.28
C ASP A 57 -8.04 16.64 -6.63
N PRO A 58 -8.93 16.14 -7.47
CA PRO A 58 -10.38 16.33 -7.41
C PRO A 58 -11.15 15.25 -6.67
N TYR A 59 -10.48 14.31 -6.00
CA TYR A 59 -11.15 13.19 -5.33
C TYR A 59 -11.29 13.45 -3.82
N GLY A 60 -12.30 12.84 -3.19
CA GLY A 60 -12.54 13.00 -1.76
C GLY A 60 -12.55 11.71 -0.99
N PHE A 61 -13.16 10.72 -1.57
CA PHE A 61 -13.33 9.40 -0.96
C PHE A 61 -12.85 8.33 -1.93
N GLY A 62 -12.30 7.27 -1.42
CA GLY A 62 -11.92 6.09 -2.19
C GLY A 62 -12.45 4.83 -1.54
N LEU A 63 -12.83 3.87 -2.36
CA LEU A 63 -13.22 2.54 -1.90
C LEU A 63 -12.51 1.48 -2.72
N GLY A 64 -11.75 0.60 -2.05
CA GLY A 64 -11.08 -0.52 -2.67
C GLY A 64 -11.63 -1.86 -2.21
N GLY A 65 -11.60 -2.84 -3.12
CA GLY A 65 -11.74 -4.25 -2.80
C GLY A 65 -10.51 -4.98 -3.29
N ASP A 66 -9.87 -5.80 -2.45
CA ASP A 66 -8.64 -6.49 -2.82
C ASP A 66 -8.62 -7.98 -2.48
N VAL A 67 -7.82 -8.70 -3.26
CA VAL A 67 -7.41 -10.08 -3.00
C VAL A 67 -5.91 -10.06 -2.78
N ARG A 68 -5.46 -10.65 -1.68
CA ARG A 68 -4.04 -10.75 -1.31
C ARG A 68 -3.62 -12.20 -1.17
N LEU A 69 -2.61 -12.59 -1.93
CA LEU A 69 -1.86 -13.81 -1.69
C LEU A 69 -0.65 -13.45 -0.83
N GLN A 70 -0.49 -14.12 0.30
CA GLN A 70 0.65 -13.95 1.22
C GLN A 70 1.35 -15.29 1.36
N TYR A 71 2.68 -15.27 1.32
CA TYR A 71 3.52 -16.43 1.63
C TYR A 71 4.34 -16.14 2.88
N ASP A 72 4.08 -16.91 3.93
CA ASP A 72 4.78 -16.83 5.20
C ASP A 72 6.02 -17.74 5.15
N PHE A 73 7.20 -17.14 4.97
CA PHE A 73 8.46 -17.90 4.96
C PHE A 73 9.10 -18.00 6.34
N SER A 74 8.68 -17.15 7.28
CA SER A 74 9.01 -17.27 8.70
C SER A 74 7.86 -16.75 9.55
N LYS A 75 7.94 -16.96 10.86
CA LYS A 75 6.97 -16.45 11.82
C LYS A 75 6.81 -14.93 11.78
N ARG A 76 7.89 -14.21 11.39
CA ARG A 76 7.94 -12.74 11.41
C ARG A 76 7.90 -12.10 10.04
N TYR A 77 8.11 -12.84 8.98
CA TYR A 77 8.27 -12.26 7.65
C TYR A 77 7.44 -12.97 6.61
N SER A 78 6.78 -12.18 5.78
CA SER A 78 5.97 -12.65 4.67
C SER A 78 6.17 -11.77 3.44
N VAL A 79 5.99 -12.35 2.27
CA VAL A 79 5.84 -11.61 1.01
C VAL A 79 4.38 -11.64 0.58
N THR A 80 3.95 -10.59 -0.10
CA THR A 80 2.55 -10.44 -0.52
C THR A 80 2.46 -10.08 -2.00
N LEU A 81 1.40 -10.54 -2.63
CA LEU A 81 0.93 -10.09 -3.93
C LEU A 81 -0.53 -9.68 -3.78
N THR A 82 -0.83 -8.42 -4.08
CA THR A 82 -2.17 -7.83 -3.90
C THR A 82 -2.69 -7.32 -5.23
N THR A 83 -3.93 -7.65 -5.56
CA THR A 83 -4.66 -7.09 -6.69
C THR A 83 -6.12 -6.89 -6.31
N GLY A 84 -6.87 -6.15 -7.11
CA GLY A 84 -8.26 -5.88 -6.83
C GLY A 84 -8.83 -4.77 -7.72
N TYR A 85 -9.76 -4.03 -7.18
CA TYR A 85 -10.33 -2.85 -7.82
C TYR A 85 -10.41 -1.71 -6.81
N SER A 86 -10.04 -0.52 -7.23
CA SER A 86 -10.14 0.70 -6.43
C SER A 86 -10.88 1.76 -7.22
N HIS A 87 -11.73 2.49 -6.53
CA HIS A 87 -12.58 3.55 -7.07
C HIS A 87 -12.38 4.82 -6.25
N LEU A 88 -12.00 5.91 -6.90
CA LEU A 88 -11.89 7.23 -6.31
C LEU A 88 -13.07 8.06 -6.80
N PHE A 89 -13.87 8.56 -5.86
CA PHE A 89 -15.05 9.36 -6.15
C PHE A 89 -14.67 10.82 -6.36
N GLY A 90 -15.05 11.34 -7.51
CA GLY A 90 -14.86 12.74 -7.88
C GLY A 90 -15.67 13.68 -7.00
N LYS A 91 -15.17 14.89 -6.83
CA LYS A 91 -15.86 15.97 -6.13
C LYS A 91 -16.48 16.93 -7.16
N GLU A 92 -17.48 17.67 -6.74
CA GLU A 92 -17.93 18.87 -7.45
C GLU A 92 -16.96 20.03 -7.14
N ILE A 93 -16.37 20.62 -8.18
CA ILE A 93 -15.47 21.77 -8.08
C ILE A 93 -16.03 22.88 -8.96
N ASP A 94 -16.33 24.04 -8.36
CA ASP A 94 -16.86 25.23 -9.04
C ASP A 94 -18.12 24.96 -9.91
N GLY A 95 -18.99 24.03 -9.46
CA GLY A 95 -20.22 23.66 -10.16
C GLY A 95 -20.02 22.64 -11.30
N PHE A 96 -18.83 22.07 -11.43
CA PHE A 96 -18.53 20.98 -12.35
C PHE A 96 -18.27 19.68 -11.60
N GLU A 97 -19.00 18.63 -11.95
CA GLU A 97 -18.73 17.28 -11.45
C GLU A 97 -17.48 16.74 -12.14
N VAL A 98 -16.55 16.22 -11.33
CA VAL A 98 -15.37 15.53 -11.83
C VAL A 98 -15.67 14.04 -11.90
N ASP A 99 -15.31 13.41 -13.03
CA ASP A 99 -15.53 11.99 -13.22
C ASP A 99 -14.75 11.15 -12.22
N ASP A 100 -15.36 10.06 -11.79
CA ASP A 100 -14.76 9.07 -10.90
C ASP A 100 -13.61 8.35 -11.61
N LEU A 101 -12.58 8.00 -10.85
CA LEU A 101 -11.44 7.21 -11.33
C LEU A 101 -11.51 5.78 -10.80
N GLY A 102 -11.66 4.82 -11.71
CA GLY A 102 -11.57 3.40 -11.40
C GLY A 102 -10.28 2.78 -11.92
N PHE A 103 -9.60 1.98 -11.10
CA PHE A 103 -8.36 1.33 -11.50
C PHE A 103 -8.16 -0.04 -10.83
N VAL A 104 -7.35 -0.89 -11.48
CA VAL A 104 -6.93 -2.21 -10.98
C VAL A 104 -5.49 -2.09 -10.47
N PRO A 105 -5.24 -2.17 -9.15
CA PRO A 105 -3.90 -2.21 -8.60
C PRO A 105 -3.29 -3.62 -8.71
N VAL A 106 -1.99 -3.69 -9.00
CA VAL A 106 -1.17 -4.90 -8.85
C VAL A 106 0.06 -4.51 -8.05
N LYS A 107 0.20 -5.03 -6.82
CA LYS A 107 1.24 -4.64 -5.87
C LYS A 107 1.92 -5.87 -5.29
N ALA A 108 3.26 -5.83 -5.22
CA ALA A 108 4.05 -6.78 -4.44
C ALA A 108 4.53 -6.11 -3.15
N GLY A 109 4.63 -6.87 -2.08
CA GLY A 109 4.97 -6.32 -0.78
C GLY A 109 5.75 -7.26 0.12
N PHE A 110 6.28 -6.64 1.16
CA PHE A 110 6.96 -7.29 2.26
C PHE A 110 6.32 -6.89 3.58
N LYS A 111 6.02 -7.89 4.43
CA LYS A 111 5.34 -7.74 5.70
C LYS A 111 6.26 -8.25 6.82
N ALA A 112 6.48 -7.42 7.84
CA ALA A 112 7.30 -7.75 9.00
C ALA A 112 6.44 -7.64 10.26
N PHE A 113 6.38 -8.73 11.02
CA PHE A 113 5.64 -8.82 12.27
C PHE A 113 6.53 -8.57 13.47
N TRP A 114 5.95 -7.92 14.49
CA TRP A 114 6.54 -7.76 15.82
C TRP A 114 5.44 -7.92 16.89
N TRP A 115 5.79 -7.83 18.12
CA TRP A 115 4.91 -7.95 19.28
C TRP A 115 3.86 -9.07 19.14
N GLU A 116 4.18 -10.18 19.75
CA GLU A 116 3.35 -11.40 19.72
C GLU A 116 3.01 -11.93 18.32
N ASP A 117 3.79 -11.49 17.30
CA ASP A 117 3.61 -11.84 15.89
C ASP A 117 2.21 -11.46 15.33
N GLN A 118 1.59 -10.43 15.89
CA GLN A 118 0.28 -9.94 15.46
C GLN A 118 0.34 -8.54 14.85
N PHE A 119 1.15 -7.63 15.41
CA PHE A 119 1.36 -6.31 14.83
C PHE A 119 2.38 -6.37 13.71
N TYR A 120 2.18 -5.59 12.67
CA TYR A 120 3.09 -5.58 11.53
C TYR A 120 3.26 -4.19 10.90
N ALA A 121 4.41 -4.01 10.25
CA ALA A 121 4.59 -3.04 9.19
C ALA A 121 4.68 -3.76 7.86
N MET A 122 4.16 -3.12 6.82
CA MET A 122 4.22 -3.64 5.46
C MET A 122 4.49 -2.51 4.49
N GLY A 123 5.33 -2.76 3.50
CA GLY A 123 5.50 -1.93 2.33
C GLY A 123 5.07 -2.68 1.08
N GLU A 124 4.22 -2.07 0.27
CA GLU A 124 3.84 -2.57 -1.05
C GLU A 124 4.24 -1.55 -2.11
N ALA A 125 4.67 -2.05 -3.27
CA ALA A 125 4.94 -1.25 -4.46
C ALA A 125 4.38 -1.96 -5.68
N GLY A 126 3.94 -1.20 -6.67
CA GLY A 126 3.36 -1.76 -7.88
C GLY A 126 2.83 -0.72 -8.84
N ALA A 127 1.81 -1.08 -9.60
CA ALA A 127 1.16 -0.22 -10.56
C ALA A 127 -0.36 -0.32 -10.46
N GLY A 128 -1.05 0.79 -10.74
CA GLY A 128 -2.48 0.88 -10.93
C GLY A 128 -2.79 1.10 -12.40
N PHE A 129 -3.66 0.29 -12.93
CA PHE A 129 -4.12 0.35 -14.33
C PHE A 129 -5.51 0.98 -14.35
N ALA A 130 -5.63 2.20 -14.87
CA ALA A 130 -6.92 2.87 -14.98
C ALA A 130 -7.84 2.11 -15.94
N VAL A 131 -9.09 1.92 -15.53
CA VAL A 131 -10.12 1.25 -16.34
C VAL A 131 -11.32 2.14 -16.59
N SER A 132 -11.45 3.26 -15.88
CA SER A 132 -12.45 4.31 -16.11
C SER A 132 -11.96 5.66 -15.60
N GLY A 133 -12.42 6.76 -16.22
CA GLY A 133 -12.14 8.13 -15.77
C GLY A 133 -10.74 8.67 -16.12
N ALA A 134 -9.88 7.90 -16.79
CA ALA A 134 -8.53 8.33 -17.16
C ALA A 134 -8.49 9.31 -18.35
N GLU A 135 -9.55 9.43 -19.13
CA GLU A 135 -9.59 10.28 -20.32
C GLU A 135 -9.67 11.79 -19.99
N TYR A 136 -10.02 12.13 -18.75
CA TYR A 136 -10.11 13.50 -18.28
C TYR A 136 -8.84 13.91 -17.51
N ALA A 137 -8.39 15.11 -17.74
CA ALA A 137 -7.33 15.80 -16.98
C ALA A 137 -5.88 15.32 -17.18
N GLY A 138 -5.55 14.60 -18.26
CA GLY A 138 -4.16 14.19 -18.53
C GLY A 138 -3.66 13.08 -17.59
N ALA A 139 -4.58 12.33 -16.98
CA ALA A 139 -4.26 11.13 -16.24
C ALA A 139 -3.61 10.11 -17.19
N LYS A 140 -2.57 9.42 -16.71
CA LYS A 140 -2.01 8.31 -17.44
C LYS A 140 -2.82 7.04 -17.18
N ASP A 141 -2.87 6.15 -18.16
CA ASP A 141 -3.52 4.84 -18.02
C ASP A 141 -2.87 3.96 -16.95
N VAL A 142 -1.63 4.25 -16.60
CA VAL A 142 -0.86 3.49 -15.60
C VAL A 142 -0.17 4.46 -14.64
N SER A 143 -0.32 4.22 -13.34
CA SER A 143 0.34 4.96 -12.29
C SER A 143 1.15 4.03 -11.40
N ALA A 144 2.38 4.43 -11.04
CA ALA A 144 3.13 3.74 -9.99
C ALA A 144 2.44 3.94 -8.63
N ILE A 145 2.41 2.88 -7.82
CA ILE A 145 1.80 2.89 -6.49
C ILE A 145 2.86 2.53 -5.46
N LEU A 146 2.95 3.34 -4.39
CA LEU A 146 3.66 3.02 -3.17
C LEU A 146 2.66 2.99 -2.00
N SER A 147 2.71 1.94 -1.18
CA SER A 147 1.68 1.70 -0.17
C SER A 147 2.28 1.14 1.13
N PRO A 148 2.90 2.01 1.95
CA PRO A 148 3.26 1.64 3.31
C PRO A 148 2.02 1.50 4.19
N SER A 149 2.04 0.53 5.11
CA SER A 149 0.97 0.29 6.07
C SER A 149 1.46 -0.27 7.39
N ILE A 150 0.68 -0.05 8.43
CA ILE A 150 0.84 -0.69 9.73
C ILE A 150 -0.50 -1.33 10.10
N GLY A 151 -0.45 -2.46 10.77
CA GLY A 151 -1.68 -3.17 11.08
C GLY A 151 -1.52 -4.24 12.15
N TRP A 152 -2.63 -4.85 12.42
CA TRP A 152 -2.78 -6.00 13.29
C TRP A 152 -3.45 -7.13 12.51
N ALA A 153 -2.93 -8.33 12.66
CA ALA A 153 -3.48 -9.51 12.02
C ALA A 153 -3.47 -10.69 12.99
N ASN A 154 -4.52 -11.49 12.91
CA ASN A 154 -4.58 -12.79 13.56
C ASN A 154 -4.73 -13.89 12.49
N GLN A 155 -5.22 -15.07 12.93
CA GLN A 155 -5.39 -16.22 12.04
C GLN A 155 -6.36 -15.96 10.88
N TYR A 156 -7.38 -15.11 11.07
CA TYR A 156 -8.47 -14.88 10.11
C TYR A 156 -8.63 -13.42 9.69
N PHE A 157 -8.34 -12.47 10.57
CA PHE A 157 -8.60 -11.05 10.36
C PHE A 157 -7.30 -10.27 10.25
N ASP A 158 -7.31 -9.29 9.35
CA ASP A 158 -6.22 -8.34 9.13
C ASP A 158 -6.84 -6.94 9.06
N VAL A 159 -6.42 -6.06 9.97
CA VAL A 159 -6.86 -4.66 10.01
C VAL A 159 -5.64 -3.77 9.93
N SER A 160 -5.63 -2.81 9.00
CA SER A 160 -4.49 -1.92 8.81
C SER A 160 -4.87 -0.51 8.41
N VAL A 161 -4.02 0.43 8.78
CA VAL A 161 -3.98 1.77 8.22
C VAL A 161 -2.94 1.76 7.11
N ARG A 162 -3.34 2.23 5.94
CA ARG A 162 -2.53 2.26 4.73
C ARG A 162 -2.45 3.68 4.20
N TYR A 163 -1.25 4.13 3.87
CA TYR A 163 -1.06 5.31 3.05
C TYR A 163 -0.73 4.87 1.64
N GLU A 164 -1.41 5.40 0.63
CA GLU A 164 -1.18 5.08 -0.77
C GLU A 164 -0.81 6.34 -1.53
N TYR A 165 0.28 6.25 -2.28
CA TYR A 165 0.76 7.28 -3.18
C TYR A 165 0.65 6.79 -4.62
N TYR A 166 -0.03 7.57 -5.45
CA TYR A 166 -0.25 7.33 -6.88
C TYR A 166 0.52 8.38 -7.67
N ALA A 167 1.63 8.00 -8.31
CA ALA A 167 2.58 8.95 -8.90
C ALA A 167 2.04 9.70 -10.14
N ASP A 168 1.17 9.07 -10.91
CA ASP A 168 0.71 9.57 -12.20
C ASP A 168 -0.80 9.77 -12.28
N PHE A 169 -1.55 9.51 -11.22
CA PHE A 169 -2.96 9.86 -11.15
C PHE A 169 -3.12 11.33 -10.77
N PRO A 170 -4.13 12.02 -11.32
CA PRO A 170 -4.27 13.45 -11.12
C PRO A 170 -4.52 13.80 -9.66
N GLY A 171 -3.84 14.83 -9.21
CA GLY A 171 -4.03 15.44 -7.92
C GLY A 171 -3.79 16.94 -8.01
N TYR A 172 -4.57 17.72 -7.26
CA TYR A 172 -4.44 19.16 -7.17
C TYR A 172 -4.44 19.58 -5.70
N SER A 173 -3.54 20.46 -5.36
CA SER A 173 -3.49 21.08 -4.04
C SER A 173 -3.52 22.60 -4.23
N ASN A 174 -4.53 23.29 -3.63
CA ASN A 174 -4.73 24.73 -3.78
C ASN A 174 -4.71 25.21 -5.26
N ASN A 175 -5.46 24.53 -6.13
CA ASN A 175 -5.53 24.81 -7.58
C ASN A 175 -4.19 24.70 -8.33
N THR A 176 -3.20 24.03 -7.75
CA THR A 176 -1.92 23.76 -8.39
C THR A 176 -1.78 22.25 -8.60
N PRO A 177 -1.39 21.76 -9.80
CA PRO A 177 -1.12 20.35 -10.01
C PRO A 177 -0.13 19.80 -8.97
N SER A 178 -0.51 18.74 -8.27
CA SER A 178 0.38 18.06 -7.33
C SER A 178 1.21 16.99 -8.04
N ASP A 179 2.28 16.55 -7.39
CA ASP A 179 3.14 15.46 -7.88
C ASP A 179 2.50 14.08 -7.66
N GLY A 180 1.24 13.87 -8.06
CA GLY A 180 0.48 12.65 -7.86
C GLY A 180 -0.65 12.82 -6.85
N ASN A 181 -1.28 11.73 -6.50
CA ASN A 181 -2.42 11.69 -5.57
C ASN A 181 -2.10 10.86 -4.34
N HIS A 182 -2.66 11.21 -3.20
CA HIS A 182 -2.39 10.57 -1.91
C HIS A 182 -3.69 10.15 -1.23
N GLN A 183 -3.70 8.97 -0.64
CA GLN A 183 -4.85 8.43 0.08
C GLN A 183 -4.44 7.84 1.42
N ILE A 184 -5.25 8.04 2.45
CA ILE A 184 -5.19 7.28 3.69
C ILE A 184 -6.40 6.37 3.74
N ALA A 185 -6.17 5.05 3.84
CA ALA A 185 -7.22 4.05 3.84
C ALA A 185 -7.14 3.14 5.08
N LEU A 186 -8.31 2.70 5.53
CA LEU A 186 -8.44 1.62 6.50
C LEU A 186 -8.75 0.34 5.73
N ARG A 187 -7.95 -0.70 5.91
CA ARG A 187 -8.20 -2.00 5.30
C ARG A 187 -8.71 -2.98 6.33
N PHE A 188 -9.81 -3.62 6.01
CA PHE A 188 -10.39 -4.73 6.77
C PHE A 188 -10.40 -5.97 5.88
N ALA A 189 -9.77 -7.04 6.32
CA ALA A 189 -9.70 -8.25 5.52
C ALA A 189 -9.95 -9.51 6.34
N TYR A 190 -10.49 -10.49 5.64
CA TYR A 190 -10.58 -11.87 6.09
C TYR A 190 -9.67 -12.73 5.24
N GLY A 191 -8.92 -13.61 5.88
CA GLY A 191 -8.00 -14.52 5.20
C GLY A 191 -7.95 -15.88 5.84
N PHE A 192 -7.46 -16.85 5.09
CA PHE A 192 -7.29 -18.22 5.57
C PHE A 192 -6.02 -18.82 4.94
N LYS A 193 -5.48 -19.80 5.61
CA LYS A 193 -4.33 -20.58 5.15
C LYS A 193 -4.81 -21.57 4.09
N LEU A 194 -4.03 -21.71 3.01
CA LEU A 194 -4.23 -22.65 1.93
C LEU A 194 -3.60 -24.01 2.24
#